data_b3695a1834f27267fee9087b5aa68932
#
_entry.id   b3695a1834f27267fee9087b5aa68932
#
_cell.length_a   1.000
_cell.length_b   1.000
_cell.length_c   1.000
_cell.angle_alpha   90.00
_cell.angle_beta   90.00
_cell.angle_gamma   90.00
#
_symmetry.space_group_name_H-M   'P 1'
#
loop_
_entity.id
_entity.type
_entity.pdbx_description
1 polymer ?
#
loop_
_entity_poly.entity_id
_entity_poly.type
_entity_poly.pdbx_seq_one_letter_code
_entity_poly.pdbx_strand_id
1 'polypeptide(L)'
;PDYMRTVTACGLTVPTGFASARKACLKHKTNTMPSENLFRRPTDTKEKPMSQAYIIDAVRTPFGRYGGSLAGVRADDLAAVPMAALMARHPHLNPAALDDVLYGCANQAGEDNRNVARMAALLAGLPESVGGVTLNRLCGSGLDAVGTAARAIKAGEQHLLIAGGVESMSRAPFVMGKADSAFSRSQILEDTTMGWRFVNPKMQAAYGVESMPQTAENVAAECNISRADQDKFALASQQKAARAQAAGVFAEEIVPVSIPQRKGDALLVNTDEHLRPHTTLEALAKLKPVTRADGSITAGNASGINDGACALLIASETAVQQHSLAPKARIVGMAVAGLAPRIMGYGPVAAVQKVLAQTGLTLAQMDVIELNEAFAAQALAVMRALGLPDDAAHVNRRRCDLTLGTYASSMGMHATGA
;
A
#
# COMPACT_ATOMS: atom_id res chain seq x y z
N PRO A 1 3.82 -19.67 -21.52
CA PRO A 1 2.88 -18.62 -21.16
C PRO A 1 3.69 -17.37 -20.87
N ASP A 2 3.53 -16.37 -21.73
CA ASP A 2 4.18 -15.07 -21.57
C ASP A 2 3.52 -14.33 -20.41
N TYR A 3 4.19 -14.31 -19.28
CA TYR A 3 3.75 -13.51 -18.14
C TYR A 3 4.00 -12.02 -18.44
N MET A 4 2.95 -11.21 -18.32
CA MET A 4 3.05 -9.76 -18.42
C MET A 4 4.06 -9.23 -17.38
N ARG A 5 5.02 -8.43 -17.83
CA ARG A 5 6.06 -7.85 -16.93
C ARG A 5 5.56 -6.55 -16.36
N THR A 6 5.39 -6.52 -15.03
CA THR A 6 4.94 -5.33 -14.29
C THR A 6 6.00 -4.88 -13.30
N VAL A 7 6.31 -3.60 -13.29
CA VAL A 7 7.16 -2.98 -12.26
C VAL A 7 6.27 -2.22 -11.30
N THR A 8 6.44 -2.52 -10.02
CA THR A 8 5.82 -1.79 -8.92
C THR A 8 6.89 -1.44 -7.89
N ALA A 9 6.97 -0.20 -7.50
CA ALA A 9 8.00 0.29 -6.58
C ALA A 9 7.40 1.12 -5.45
N CYS A 10 7.90 0.92 -4.24
CA CYS A 10 7.52 1.67 -3.05
C CYS A 10 8.73 2.40 -2.46
N GLY A 11 8.61 3.68 -2.16
CA GLY A 11 9.66 4.49 -1.51
C GLY A 11 9.24 4.93 -0.11
N LEU A 12 10.09 4.76 0.87
CA LEU A 12 9.85 5.22 2.25
C LEU A 12 11.11 5.71 2.94
N THR A 13 10.96 6.77 3.71
CA THR A 13 12.01 7.35 4.55
C THR A 13 11.88 6.92 6.00
N VAL A 14 12.95 6.34 6.53
CA VAL A 14 13.26 6.45 7.95
C VAL A 14 14.65 7.07 8.04
N PRO A 15 14.86 8.16 8.78
CA PRO A 15 16.20 8.73 8.95
C PRO A 15 17.03 7.81 9.85
N THR A 16 18.03 7.16 9.31
CA THR A 16 19.08 6.51 10.10
C THR A 16 20.19 7.51 10.36
N GLY A 17 20.02 8.31 11.42
CA GLY A 17 21.06 9.15 11.95
C GLY A 17 21.39 8.73 13.39
N PHE A 18 22.17 7.68 13.56
CA PHE A 18 22.90 7.44 14.81
C PHE A 18 24.41 7.36 14.52
N ALA A 19 25.04 8.52 14.62
CA ALA A 19 26.48 8.58 14.78
C ALA A 19 26.80 8.62 16.28
N SER A 20 27.54 7.59 16.74
CA SER A 20 28.52 7.65 17.79
C SER A 20 28.10 8.20 19.18
N ALA A 21 27.85 7.28 20.09
CA ALA A 21 28.26 7.47 21.48
C ALA A 21 29.01 6.22 21.94
N ARG A 22 30.33 6.28 21.88
CA ARG A 22 31.24 5.35 22.58
C ARG A 22 31.46 5.81 24.01
N LYS A 23 31.53 4.80 24.89
CA LYS A 23 32.14 4.75 26.24
C LYS A 23 31.20 5.00 27.42
N ALA A 24 30.83 3.88 28.04
CA ALA A 24 31.05 3.71 29.47
C ALA A 24 31.24 2.22 29.78
N CYS A 25 32.35 1.94 30.39
CA CYS A 25 32.94 0.66 30.76
C CYS A 25 32.23 0.10 32.01
N LEU A 26 31.90 -1.19 32.02
CA LEU A 26 31.82 -1.97 33.25
C LEU A 26 32.47 -3.31 33.03
N LYS A 27 33.60 -3.47 33.74
CA LYS A 27 34.38 -4.72 33.86
C LYS A 27 33.55 -5.73 34.68
N HIS A 28 33.26 -6.88 34.11
CA HIS A 28 33.03 -8.07 34.90
C HIS A 28 33.79 -9.27 34.32
N LYS A 29 34.33 -10.06 35.21
CA LYS A 29 35.35 -11.08 35.07
C LYS A 29 34.92 -12.22 34.12
N THR A 30 35.83 -12.59 33.27
CA THR A 30 35.85 -13.72 32.38
C THR A 30 35.86 -15.06 33.10
N ASN A 31 34.86 -15.90 32.83
CA ASN A 31 35.03 -17.35 32.87
C ASN A 31 35.10 -17.82 31.43
N THR A 32 36.28 -18.23 31.00
CA THR A 32 36.54 -18.73 29.66
C THR A 32 36.00 -20.15 29.52
N MET A 33 34.98 -20.31 28.72
CA MET A 33 34.67 -21.57 28.04
C MET A 33 35.20 -21.53 26.61
N PRO A 34 35.69 -22.59 26.01
CA PRO A 34 36.30 -22.57 24.68
C PRO A 34 35.25 -22.28 23.61
N SER A 35 35.41 -21.16 22.91
CA SER A 35 34.47 -20.63 21.92
C SER A 35 34.73 -21.13 20.48
N GLU A 36 35.30 -22.30 20.26
CA GLU A 36 35.73 -22.72 18.90
C GLU A 36 34.70 -23.49 18.07
N ASN A 37 33.47 -23.77 18.55
CA ASN A 37 32.56 -24.65 17.82
C ASN A 37 31.14 -24.11 17.57
N LEU A 38 30.88 -22.83 17.82
CA LEU A 38 29.49 -22.32 17.65
C LEU A 38 29.17 -21.74 16.25
N PHE A 39 30.12 -21.62 15.34
CA PHE A 39 29.91 -21.12 13.97
C PHE A 39 30.67 -21.94 12.91
N ARG A 40 30.67 -23.25 12.99
CA ARG A 40 30.99 -24.05 11.80
C ARG A 40 29.82 -23.91 10.83
N ARG A 41 29.98 -23.13 9.77
CA ARG A 41 29.14 -23.23 8.57
C ARG A 41 29.22 -24.69 8.10
N PRO A 42 28.08 -25.36 7.86
CA PRO A 42 28.09 -26.63 7.15
C PRO A 42 28.68 -26.36 5.76
N THR A 43 29.83 -26.92 5.45
CA THR A 43 30.57 -26.73 4.19
C THR A 43 30.05 -27.63 3.06
N ASP A 44 28.81 -28.11 3.13
CA ASP A 44 28.23 -28.96 2.09
C ASP A 44 26.70 -28.82 1.99
N THR A 45 26.23 -27.58 1.84
CA THR A 45 24.89 -27.36 1.29
C THR A 45 25.06 -26.94 -0.17
N LYS A 46 24.79 -27.86 -1.11
CA LYS A 46 24.37 -27.48 -2.46
C LYS A 46 23.34 -26.36 -2.27
N GLU A 47 23.65 -25.16 -2.73
CA GLU A 47 22.71 -24.04 -2.64
C GLU A 47 21.39 -24.50 -3.24
N LYS A 48 20.38 -24.69 -2.38
CA LYS A 48 19.04 -25.02 -2.84
C LYS A 48 18.59 -23.84 -3.67
N PRO A 49 18.18 -24.03 -4.94
CA PRO A 49 17.75 -22.91 -5.75
C PRO A 49 16.65 -22.17 -5.00
N MET A 50 16.74 -20.83 -4.94
CA MET A 50 15.75 -20.02 -4.24
C MET A 50 14.37 -20.32 -4.79
N SER A 51 13.43 -20.63 -3.91
CA SER A 51 12.04 -20.88 -4.28
C SER A 51 11.45 -19.67 -4.97
N GLN A 52 10.61 -19.87 -5.99
CA GLN A 52 9.89 -18.81 -6.66
C GLN A 52 8.58 -18.51 -5.92
N ALA A 53 8.19 -17.25 -5.90
CA ALA A 53 6.91 -16.79 -5.33
C ALA A 53 5.95 -16.40 -6.45
N TYR A 54 4.73 -16.90 -6.39
CA TYR A 54 3.70 -16.70 -7.40
C TYR A 54 2.44 -16.09 -6.80
N ILE A 55 1.83 -15.16 -7.52
CA ILE A 55 0.47 -14.70 -7.28
C ILE A 55 -0.48 -15.70 -7.94
N ILE A 56 -1.37 -16.28 -7.15
CA ILE A 56 -2.36 -17.27 -7.60
C ILE A 56 -3.67 -16.59 -7.94
N ASP A 57 -4.17 -15.73 -7.05
CA ASP A 57 -5.39 -14.98 -7.24
C ASP A 57 -5.34 -13.67 -6.47
N ALA A 58 -6.20 -12.72 -6.85
CA ALA A 58 -6.30 -11.42 -6.21
C ALA A 58 -7.74 -10.91 -6.30
N VAL A 59 -8.24 -10.38 -5.19
CA VAL A 59 -9.57 -9.77 -5.10
C VAL A 59 -9.55 -8.53 -4.21
N ARG A 60 -10.52 -7.65 -4.39
CA ARG A 60 -10.70 -6.44 -3.58
C ARG A 60 -12.16 -6.14 -3.31
N THR A 61 -12.44 -5.33 -2.32
CA THR A 61 -13.73 -4.66 -2.18
C THR A 61 -13.87 -3.54 -3.22
N PRO A 62 -15.06 -3.01 -3.47
CA PRO A 62 -15.17 -1.70 -4.10
C PRO A 62 -14.49 -0.63 -3.24
N PHE A 63 -14.14 0.51 -3.85
CA PHE A 63 -13.66 1.69 -3.12
C PHE A 63 -14.82 2.56 -2.71
N GLY A 64 -15.02 2.68 -1.40
CA GLY A 64 -15.88 3.68 -0.82
C GLY A 64 -15.18 5.03 -0.76
N ARG A 65 -15.88 6.11 -1.07
CA ARG A 65 -15.40 7.45 -0.76
C ARG A 65 -15.56 7.75 0.73
N TYR A 66 -14.83 8.71 1.24
CA TYR A 66 -14.99 9.20 2.61
C TYR A 66 -16.46 9.56 2.91
N GLY A 67 -17.00 9.00 3.99
CA GLY A 67 -18.41 9.15 4.36
C GLY A 67 -19.39 8.54 3.35
N GLY A 68 -18.92 7.65 2.46
CA GLY A 68 -19.73 6.98 1.44
C GLY A 68 -20.34 5.66 1.90
N SER A 69 -20.56 4.77 0.92
CA SER A 69 -21.29 3.51 1.14
C SER A 69 -20.59 2.57 2.13
N LEU A 70 -19.25 2.57 2.18
CA LEU A 70 -18.48 1.72 3.09
C LEU A 70 -18.22 2.34 4.46
N ALA A 71 -18.57 3.62 4.69
CA ALA A 71 -18.27 4.33 5.93
C ALA A 71 -18.90 3.68 7.19
N GLY A 72 -19.96 2.90 7.04
CA GLY A 72 -20.60 2.15 8.12
C GLY A 72 -19.95 0.80 8.44
N VAL A 73 -19.03 0.32 7.60
CA VAL A 73 -18.38 -1.00 7.75
C VAL A 73 -17.10 -0.85 8.60
N ARG A 74 -16.97 -1.67 9.63
CA ARG A 74 -15.75 -1.70 10.46
C ARG A 74 -14.54 -2.10 9.64
N ALA A 75 -13.37 -1.58 9.96
CA ALA A 75 -12.14 -1.87 9.23
C ALA A 75 -11.76 -3.36 9.28
N ASP A 76 -11.93 -4.00 10.43
CA ASP A 76 -11.64 -5.43 10.62
C ASP A 76 -12.62 -6.34 9.85
N ASP A 77 -13.93 -6.00 9.82
CA ASP A 77 -14.93 -6.68 9.00
C ASP A 77 -14.65 -6.49 7.50
N LEU A 78 -14.34 -5.27 7.07
CA LEU A 78 -14.02 -4.95 5.68
C LEU A 78 -12.79 -5.74 5.19
N ALA A 79 -11.78 -5.88 6.06
CA ALA A 79 -10.56 -6.65 5.79
C ALA A 79 -10.84 -8.15 5.58
N ALA A 80 -11.86 -8.70 6.26
CA ALA A 80 -12.22 -10.11 6.16
C ALA A 80 -12.90 -10.46 4.83
N VAL A 81 -13.64 -9.52 4.21
CA VAL A 81 -14.40 -9.75 2.97
C VAL A 81 -13.54 -10.33 1.84
N PRO A 82 -12.41 -9.72 1.42
CA PRO A 82 -11.61 -10.26 0.35
C PRO A 82 -10.91 -11.57 0.72
N MET A 83 -10.56 -11.80 2.00
CA MET A 83 -9.98 -13.07 2.45
C MET A 83 -10.97 -14.22 2.31
N ALA A 84 -12.20 -14.03 2.80
CA ALA A 84 -13.26 -15.03 2.68
C ALA A 84 -13.57 -15.33 1.20
N ALA A 85 -13.59 -14.30 0.34
CA ALA A 85 -13.82 -14.47 -1.09
C ALA A 85 -12.70 -15.24 -1.78
N LEU A 86 -11.43 -15.02 -1.43
CA LEU A 86 -10.31 -15.83 -1.94
C LEU A 86 -10.51 -17.31 -1.60
N MET A 87 -10.86 -17.63 -0.36
CA MET A 87 -11.10 -19.03 0.04
C MET A 87 -12.28 -19.62 -0.72
N ALA A 88 -13.35 -18.88 -0.92
CA ALA A 88 -14.51 -19.32 -1.69
C ALA A 88 -14.16 -19.57 -3.18
N ARG A 89 -13.23 -18.82 -3.76
CA ARG A 89 -12.72 -19.07 -5.13
C ARG A 89 -11.80 -20.29 -5.23
N HIS A 90 -11.25 -20.75 -4.11
CA HIS A 90 -10.35 -21.91 -4.04
C HIS A 90 -10.91 -23.01 -3.10
N PRO A 91 -12.09 -23.59 -3.38
CA PRO A 91 -12.79 -24.48 -2.46
C PRO A 91 -12.03 -25.81 -2.20
N HIS A 92 -11.08 -26.17 -3.07
CA HIS A 92 -10.24 -27.34 -2.89
C HIS A 92 -9.00 -27.10 -2.00
N LEU A 93 -8.70 -25.82 -1.73
CA LEU A 93 -7.59 -25.46 -0.86
C LEU A 93 -8.02 -25.62 0.61
N ASN A 94 -7.28 -26.44 1.36
CA ASN A 94 -7.46 -26.50 2.80
C ASN A 94 -6.95 -25.20 3.44
N PRO A 95 -7.79 -24.37 4.08
CA PRO A 95 -7.33 -23.14 4.70
C PRO A 95 -6.26 -23.32 5.79
N ALA A 96 -6.20 -24.52 6.42
CA ALA A 96 -5.17 -24.84 7.39
C ALA A 96 -3.75 -25.01 6.78
N ALA A 97 -3.64 -25.06 5.45
CA ALA A 97 -2.37 -25.07 4.74
C ALA A 97 -1.76 -23.64 4.59
N LEU A 98 -2.49 -22.59 4.95
CA LEU A 98 -1.97 -21.23 4.99
C LEU A 98 -0.97 -21.09 6.15
N ASP A 99 0.23 -20.63 5.85
CA ASP A 99 1.27 -20.37 6.85
C ASP A 99 0.99 -19.08 7.62
N ASP A 100 0.58 -18.00 6.92
CA ASP A 100 0.42 -16.68 7.52
C ASP A 100 -0.47 -15.75 6.68
N VAL A 101 -0.96 -14.69 7.31
CA VAL A 101 -1.65 -13.55 6.68
C VAL A 101 -0.85 -12.28 6.91
N LEU A 102 -0.31 -11.68 5.85
CA LEU A 102 0.43 -10.43 5.91
C LEU A 102 -0.45 -9.30 5.38
N TYR A 103 -0.81 -8.36 6.24
CA TYR A 103 -1.77 -7.33 5.87
C TYR A 103 -1.27 -5.92 6.17
N GLY A 104 -1.32 -5.05 5.16
CA GLY A 104 -1.00 -3.65 5.30
C GLY A 104 -2.13 -2.86 5.96
N CYS A 105 -1.81 -2.00 6.92
CA CYS A 105 -2.72 -1.01 7.48
C CYS A 105 -1.92 0.15 8.04
N ALA A 106 -2.26 1.38 7.67
CA ALA A 106 -1.48 2.56 8.05
C ALA A 106 -1.99 3.21 9.35
N ASN A 107 -3.29 3.32 9.54
CA ASN A 107 -3.85 4.05 10.69
C ASN A 107 -3.61 3.32 12.01
N GLN A 108 -4.17 2.14 12.20
CA GLN A 108 -4.06 1.28 13.39
C GLN A 108 -4.46 1.97 14.72
N ALA A 109 -5.23 3.04 14.65
CA ALA A 109 -5.66 3.82 15.82
C ALA A 109 -7.07 3.48 16.30
N GLY A 110 -7.90 2.89 15.44
CA GLY A 110 -9.31 2.57 15.69
C GLY A 110 -9.61 1.08 15.74
N GLU A 111 -10.59 0.66 14.95
CA GLU A 111 -11.03 -0.74 14.84
C GLU A 111 -10.00 -1.64 14.16
N ASP A 112 -9.03 -1.03 13.51
CA ASP A 112 -7.84 -1.60 12.90
C ASP A 112 -6.64 -1.76 13.87
N ASN A 113 -6.84 -1.47 15.17
CA ASN A 113 -5.81 -1.56 16.18
C ASN A 113 -5.37 -3.01 16.46
N ARG A 114 -4.33 -3.17 17.26
CA ARG A 114 -3.69 -4.43 17.63
C ARG A 114 -3.07 -5.12 16.40
N ASN A 115 -3.76 -6.09 15.82
CA ASN A 115 -3.31 -6.85 14.67
C ASN A 115 -4.51 -7.13 13.77
N VAL A 116 -4.85 -6.17 12.90
CA VAL A 116 -6.00 -6.28 12.01
C VAL A 116 -5.89 -7.48 11.05
N ALA A 117 -4.67 -7.87 10.65
CA ALA A 117 -4.45 -9.07 9.84
C ALA A 117 -5.00 -10.32 10.53
N ARG A 118 -4.64 -10.51 11.80
CA ARG A 118 -5.10 -11.66 12.58
C ARG A 118 -6.60 -11.61 12.88
N MET A 119 -7.13 -10.43 13.20
CA MET A 119 -8.56 -10.26 13.43
C MET A 119 -9.36 -10.57 12.17
N ALA A 120 -8.95 -10.04 11.02
CA ALA A 120 -9.59 -10.28 9.74
C ALA A 120 -9.51 -11.76 9.31
N ALA A 121 -8.38 -12.43 9.54
CA ALA A 121 -8.23 -13.86 9.28
C ALA A 121 -9.27 -14.70 10.04
N LEU A 122 -9.46 -14.42 11.32
CA LEU A 122 -10.46 -15.11 12.16
C LEU A 122 -11.90 -14.77 11.73
N LEU A 123 -12.19 -13.50 11.43
CA LEU A 123 -13.49 -13.05 10.94
C LEU A 123 -13.83 -13.62 9.56
N ALA A 124 -12.81 -13.86 8.72
CA ALA A 124 -12.96 -14.54 7.43
C ALA A 124 -13.19 -16.05 7.55
N GLY A 125 -13.15 -16.61 8.76
CA GLY A 125 -13.34 -18.04 9.03
C GLY A 125 -12.09 -18.89 8.78
N LEU A 126 -10.89 -18.28 8.71
CA LEU A 126 -9.66 -19.05 8.65
C LEU A 126 -9.41 -19.78 9.98
N PRO A 127 -8.75 -20.96 9.96
CA PRO A 127 -8.45 -21.71 11.17
C PRO A 127 -7.58 -20.92 12.16
N GLU A 128 -7.76 -21.18 13.45
CA GLU A 128 -6.95 -20.55 14.51
C GLU A 128 -5.45 -20.85 14.40
N SER A 129 -5.07 -21.87 13.66
CA SER A 129 -3.66 -22.23 13.39
C SER A 129 -2.97 -21.24 12.43
N VAL A 130 -3.73 -20.49 11.62
CA VAL A 130 -3.16 -19.54 10.65
C VAL A 130 -2.72 -18.26 11.38
N GLY A 131 -1.45 -17.89 11.24
CA GLY A 131 -0.88 -16.67 11.81
C GLY A 131 -1.45 -15.40 11.18
N GLY A 132 -0.97 -14.26 11.64
CA GLY A 132 -1.27 -12.97 11.00
C GLY A 132 -0.36 -11.87 11.53
N VAL A 133 0.10 -11.01 10.64
CA VAL A 133 0.94 -9.85 10.96
C VAL A 133 0.48 -8.61 10.21
N THR A 134 0.35 -7.50 10.92
CA THR A 134 0.02 -6.20 10.34
C THR A 134 1.30 -5.42 10.07
N LEU A 135 1.46 -4.96 8.82
CA LEU A 135 2.61 -4.19 8.35
C LEU A 135 2.20 -2.73 8.13
N ASN A 136 3.08 -1.81 8.49
CA ASN A 136 2.88 -0.40 8.21
C ASN A 136 4.08 0.19 7.45
N ARG A 137 3.83 0.56 6.22
CA ARG A 137 4.66 1.36 5.34
C ARG A 137 3.80 2.46 4.71
N LEU A 138 2.91 3.04 5.52
CA LEU A 138 1.92 4.04 5.08
C LEU A 138 1.21 3.57 3.79
N CYS A 139 1.10 4.41 2.77
CA CYS A 139 0.41 4.05 1.52
C CYS A 139 1.00 2.82 0.80
N GLY A 140 2.24 2.42 1.07
CA GLY A 140 2.89 1.24 0.51
C GLY A 140 2.72 -0.04 1.32
N SER A 141 1.91 -0.05 2.39
CA SER A 141 1.83 -1.15 3.35
C SER A 141 1.41 -2.49 2.71
N GLY A 142 0.39 -2.48 1.88
CA GLY A 142 -0.06 -3.70 1.23
C GLY A 142 0.94 -4.23 0.19
N LEU A 143 1.63 -3.35 -0.57
CA LEU A 143 2.72 -3.78 -1.45
C LEU A 143 3.87 -4.38 -0.67
N ASP A 144 4.20 -3.82 0.50
CA ASP A 144 5.22 -4.38 1.40
C ASP A 144 4.80 -5.74 1.98
N ALA A 145 3.51 -5.94 2.22
CA ALA A 145 2.95 -7.24 2.61
C ALA A 145 3.19 -8.30 1.52
N VAL A 146 2.89 -7.99 0.25
CA VAL A 146 3.14 -8.87 -0.90
C VAL A 146 4.64 -9.16 -1.06
N GLY A 147 5.48 -8.12 -0.96
CA GLY A 147 6.93 -8.29 -1.06
C GLY A 147 7.53 -9.08 0.10
N THR A 148 6.97 -8.93 1.30
CA THR A 148 7.42 -9.69 2.49
C THR A 148 7.01 -11.16 2.38
N ALA A 149 5.78 -11.45 1.93
CA ALA A 149 5.36 -12.81 1.60
C ALA A 149 6.30 -13.47 0.56
N ALA A 150 6.63 -12.74 -0.51
CA ALA A 150 7.55 -13.25 -1.52
C ALA A 150 8.96 -13.49 -0.96
N ARG A 151 9.45 -12.68 -0.02
CA ARG A 151 10.75 -12.90 0.65
C ARG A 151 10.73 -14.14 1.54
N ALA A 152 9.67 -14.34 2.32
CA ALA A 152 9.52 -15.53 3.17
C ALA A 152 9.51 -16.83 2.32
N ILE A 153 8.81 -16.83 1.19
CA ILE A 153 8.80 -17.93 0.23
C ILE A 153 10.20 -18.15 -0.36
N LYS A 154 10.88 -17.08 -0.82
CA LYS A 154 12.22 -17.19 -1.41
C LYS A 154 13.28 -17.66 -0.40
N ALA A 155 13.11 -17.32 0.88
CA ALA A 155 13.93 -17.81 1.97
C ALA A 155 13.66 -19.30 2.29
N GLY A 156 12.55 -19.86 1.81
CA GLY A 156 12.14 -21.23 2.08
C GLY A 156 11.52 -21.44 3.46
N GLU A 157 11.06 -20.37 4.11
CA GLU A 157 10.47 -20.39 5.45
C GLU A 157 8.95 -20.64 5.41
N GLN A 158 8.28 -20.16 4.35
CA GLN A 158 6.83 -20.27 4.17
C GLN A 158 6.50 -20.66 2.73
N HIS A 159 5.30 -21.21 2.50
CA HIS A 159 4.92 -21.76 1.20
C HIS A 159 3.59 -21.21 0.66
N LEU A 160 2.63 -20.87 1.52
CA LEU A 160 1.29 -20.45 1.12
C LEU A 160 0.79 -19.36 2.06
N LEU A 161 0.56 -18.17 1.51
CA LEU A 161 0.22 -17.00 2.30
C LEU A 161 -0.92 -16.21 1.67
N ILE A 162 -1.65 -15.47 2.51
CA ILE A 162 -2.47 -14.34 2.06
C ILE A 162 -1.69 -13.06 2.34
N ALA A 163 -1.58 -12.20 1.34
CA ALA A 163 -1.06 -10.84 1.50
C ALA A 163 -2.08 -9.83 0.97
N GLY A 164 -2.10 -8.64 1.55
CA GLY A 164 -3.04 -7.60 1.13
C GLY A 164 -3.05 -6.40 2.06
N GLY A 165 -4.22 -5.84 2.29
CA GLY A 165 -4.35 -4.74 3.23
C GLY A 165 -5.76 -4.18 3.33
N VAL A 166 -5.95 -3.29 4.31
CA VAL A 166 -7.20 -2.58 4.58
C VAL A 166 -6.90 -1.17 5.03
N GLU A 167 -7.74 -0.24 4.61
CA GLU A 167 -7.80 1.10 5.19
C GLU A 167 -9.26 1.56 5.22
N SER A 168 -9.72 2.03 6.37
CA SER A 168 -11.00 2.73 6.49
C SER A 168 -10.75 4.13 7.02
N MET A 169 -10.62 5.07 6.10
CA MET A 169 -10.36 6.47 6.46
C MET A 169 -11.62 7.17 6.99
N SER A 170 -12.81 6.70 6.61
CA SER A 170 -14.09 7.17 7.16
C SER A 170 -14.24 6.85 8.65
N ARG A 171 -13.63 5.77 9.12
CA ARG A 171 -13.72 5.31 10.52
C ARG A 171 -12.46 5.59 11.33
N ALA A 172 -11.52 6.33 10.76
CA ALA A 172 -10.35 6.80 11.48
C ALA A 172 -10.78 7.60 12.73
N PRO A 173 -10.37 7.20 13.94
CA PRO A 173 -10.91 7.80 15.17
C PRO A 173 -10.27 9.14 15.50
N PHE A 174 -10.95 9.90 16.33
CA PHE A 174 -10.29 10.95 17.09
C PHE A 174 -9.46 10.33 18.22
N VAL A 175 -8.28 10.88 18.48
CA VAL A 175 -7.39 10.43 19.54
C VAL A 175 -6.96 11.60 20.42
N MET A 176 -6.73 11.31 21.69
CA MET A 176 -6.28 12.28 22.68
C MET A 176 -5.12 11.70 23.49
N GLY A 177 -4.02 12.42 23.58
CA GLY A 177 -2.88 12.06 24.42
C GLY A 177 -3.22 12.13 25.91
N LYS A 178 -2.46 11.42 26.73
CA LYS A 178 -2.52 11.62 28.19
C LYS A 178 -1.94 12.98 28.55
N ALA A 179 -2.47 13.57 29.61
CA ALA A 179 -1.93 14.81 30.13
C ALA A 179 -0.50 14.60 30.67
N ASP A 180 0.41 15.54 30.40
CA ASP A 180 1.80 15.51 30.89
C ASP A 180 1.91 15.92 32.34
N SER A 181 0.88 16.59 32.88
CA SER A 181 0.83 17.07 34.26
C SER A 181 -0.56 16.95 34.88
N ALA A 182 -0.63 16.88 36.20
CA ALA A 182 -1.90 16.95 36.94
C ALA A 182 -2.61 18.28 36.63
N PHE A 183 -3.95 18.22 36.50
CA PHE A 183 -4.81 19.39 36.24
C PHE A 183 -4.51 20.15 34.94
N SER A 184 -3.86 19.50 33.99
CA SER A 184 -3.66 20.08 32.63
C SER A 184 -4.99 20.48 31.99
N ARG A 185 -4.98 21.65 31.35
CA ARG A 185 -6.14 22.16 30.58
C ARG A 185 -5.84 22.29 29.10
N SER A 186 -4.74 21.70 28.61
CA SER A 186 -4.21 21.81 27.24
C SER A 186 -4.35 20.49 26.45
N GLN A 187 -5.42 19.75 26.70
CA GLN A 187 -5.66 18.51 25.94
C GLN A 187 -6.12 18.84 24.51
N ILE A 188 -5.51 18.16 23.54
CA ILE A 188 -5.83 18.29 22.13
C ILE A 188 -6.50 16.99 21.66
N LEU A 189 -7.62 17.11 20.97
CA LEU A 189 -8.27 16.02 20.27
C LEU A 189 -7.81 16.08 18.81
N GLU A 190 -7.14 15.02 18.35
CA GLU A 190 -6.57 14.95 17.01
C GLU A 190 -7.38 13.98 16.13
N ASP A 191 -7.73 14.41 14.91
CA ASP A 191 -8.35 13.57 13.90
C ASP A 191 -7.27 12.72 13.20
N THR A 192 -7.44 11.39 13.20
CA THR A 192 -6.46 10.49 12.59
C THR A 192 -6.76 10.16 11.13
N THR A 193 -7.79 10.76 10.54
CA THR A 193 -8.16 10.56 9.12
C THR A 193 -7.02 10.90 8.18
N MET A 194 -6.38 12.04 8.40
CA MET A 194 -5.25 12.52 7.60
C MET A 194 -4.26 13.30 8.46
N GLY A 195 -3.01 13.29 8.04
CA GLY A 195 -1.98 14.14 8.61
C GLY A 195 -1.32 13.57 9.86
N TRP A 196 -0.60 14.46 10.51
CA TRP A 196 0.19 14.16 11.68
C TRP A 196 -0.66 14.19 12.96
N ARG A 197 -0.34 13.32 13.90
CA ARG A 197 -0.86 13.27 15.26
C ARG A 197 0.27 12.97 16.23
N PHE A 198 0.18 13.44 17.46
CA PHE A 198 1.23 13.26 18.47
C PHE A 198 2.62 13.65 17.95
N VAL A 199 2.71 14.83 17.34
CA VAL A 199 3.91 15.30 16.64
C VAL A 199 5.12 15.30 17.56
N ASN A 200 6.17 14.60 17.17
CA ASN A 200 7.45 14.65 17.87
C ASN A 200 8.16 15.98 17.55
N PRO A 201 8.46 16.83 18.55
CA PRO A 201 9.10 18.12 18.32
C PRO A 201 10.46 18.05 17.62
N LYS A 202 11.22 16.98 17.84
CA LYS A 202 12.52 16.77 17.16
C LYS A 202 12.32 16.46 15.67
N MET A 203 11.29 15.67 15.32
CA MET A 203 10.92 15.41 13.92
C MET A 203 10.47 16.69 13.25
N GLN A 204 9.59 17.46 13.91
CA GLN A 204 9.12 18.74 13.38
C GLN A 204 10.26 19.72 13.12
N ALA A 205 11.22 19.84 14.05
CA ALA A 205 12.37 20.72 13.91
C ALA A 205 13.34 20.28 12.81
N ALA A 206 13.54 18.98 12.63
CA ALA A 206 14.52 18.45 11.68
C ALA A 206 13.99 18.29 10.26
N TYR A 207 12.73 17.92 10.09
CA TYR A 207 12.16 17.50 8.81
C TYR A 207 10.82 18.16 8.46
N GLY A 208 10.22 18.91 9.37
CA GLY A 208 8.88 19.44 9.22
C GLY A 208 7.80 18.39 9.42
N VAL A 209 6.54 18.84 9.37
CA VAL A 209 5.33 18.01 9.48
C VAL A 209 4.31 18.48 8.42
N GLU A 210 4.77 18.64 7.21
CA GLU A 210 3.94 19.09 6.08
C GLU A 210 2.82 18.09 5.80
N SER A 211 1.65 18.60 5.46
CA SER A 211 0.53 17.77 5.00
C SER A 211 0.83 17.16 3.64
N MET A 212 0.12 16.09 3.26
CA MET A 212 0.28 15.43 1.96
C MET A 212 0.14 16.40 0.77
N PRO A 213 -0.89 17.29 0.73
CA PRO A 213 -0.97 18.29 -0.34
C PRO A 213 0.20 19.28 -0.35
N GLN A 214 0.77 19.64 0.82
CA GLN A 214 1.96 20.50 0.88
C GLN A 214 3.18 19.81 0.28
N THR A 215 3.40 18.52 0.58
CA THR A 215 4.48 17.75 -0.04
C THR A 215 4.31 17.63 -1.56
N ALA A 216 3.07 17.54 -2.04
CA ALA A 216 2.78 17.53 -3.48
C ALA A 216 3.08 18.89 -4.15
N GLU A 217 2.81 20.00 -3.47
CA GLU A 217 3.22 21.34 -3.95
C GLU A 217 4.75 21.45 -4.03
N ASN A 218 5.48 20.89 -3.06
CA ASN A 218 6.94 20.88 -3.09
C ASN A 218 7.45 20.10 -4.31
N VAL A 219 6.89 18.93 -4.59
CA VAL A 219 7.23 18.14 -5.78
C VAL A 219 6.88 18.91 -7.06
N ALA A 220 5.70 19.54 -7.13
CA ALA A 220 5.30 20.34 -8.27
C ALA A 220 6.30 21.48 -8.54
N ALA A 221 6.72 22.17 -7.49
CA ALA A 221 7.69 23.29 -7.60
C ALA A 221 9.08 22.78 -7.99
N GLU A 222 9.63 21.77 -7.32
CA GLU A 222 10.98 21.27 -7.57
C GLU A 222 11.12 20.58 -8.94
N CYS A 223 10.05 19.90 -9.40
CA CYS A 223 10.04 19.21 -10.69
C CYS A 223 9.42 20.06 -11.83
N ASN A 224 9.06 21.31 -11.59
CA ASN A 224 8.45 22.21 -12.57
C ASN A 224 7.18 21.62 -13.22
N ILE A 225 6.29 21.05 -12.42
CA ILE A 225 5.01 20.50 -12.89
C ILE A 225 3.93 21.58 -12.85
N SER A 226 3.48 22.02 -14.03
CA SER A 226 2.47 23.07 -14.10
C SER A 226 1.07 22.61 -13.67
N ARG A 227 0.23 23.54 -13.21
CA ARG A 227 -1.18 23.28 -12.91
C ARG A 227 -1.91 22.74 -14.14
N ALA A 228 -1.62 23.24 -15.33
CA ALA A 228 -2.24 22.79 -16.57
C ALA A 228 -1.89 21.33 -16.91
N ASP A 229 -0.65 20.90 -16.67
CA ASP A 229 -0.25 19.51 -16.86
C ASP A 229 -0.95 18.60 -15.87
N GLN A 230 -1.05 19.01 -14.61
CA GLN A 230 -1.76 18.29 -13.56
C GLN A 230 -3.24 18.06 -13.91
N ASP A 231 -3.93 19.11 -14.37
CA ASP A 231 -5.35 19.03 -14.73
C ASP A 231 -5.56 18.15 -15.98
N LYS A 232 -4.67 18.23 -16.98
CA LYS A 232 -4.69 17.31 -18.15
C LYS A 232 -4.51 15.85 -17.74
N PHE A 233 -3.54 15.59 -16.86
CA PHE A 233 -3.29 14.25 -16.34
C PHE A 233 -4.51 13.71 -15.57
N ALA A 234 -5.10 14.53 -14.69
CA ALA A 234 -6.28 14.18 -13.92
C ALA A 234 -7.49 13.86 -14.82
N LEU A 235 -7.72 14.65 -15.87
CA LEU A 235 -8.76 14.36 -16.85
C LEU A 235 -8.53 13.03 -17.56
N ALA A 236 -7.31 12.77 -18.04
CA ALA A 236 -6.96 11.53 -18.71
C ALA A 236 -7.16 10.31 -17.78
N SER A 237 -6.82 10.45 -16.50
CA SER A 237 -7.02 9.45 -15.46
C SER A 237 -8.51 9.12 -15.29
N GLN A 238 -9.38 10.12 -15.09
CA GLN A 238 -10.83 9.93 -14.99
C GLN A 238 -11.42 9.24 -16.24
N GLN A 239 -10.97 9.63 -17.43
CA GLN A 239 -11.41 9.02 -18.68
C GLN A 239 -10.98 7.56 -18.84
N LYS A 240 -9.75 7.20 -18.39
CA LYS A 240 -9.28 5.81 -18.38
C LYS A 240 -10.16 4.95 -17.48
N ALA A 241 -10.43 5.40 -16.25
CA ALA A 241 -11.28 4.69 -15.30
C ALA A 241 -12.72 4.54 -15.79
N ALA A 242 -13.30 5.60 -16.37
CA ALA A 242 -14.65 5.56 -16.91
C ALA A 242 -14.79 4.50 -18.02
N ARG A 243 -13.82 4.43 -18.93
CA ARG A 243 -13.79 3.40 -19.98
C ARG A 243 -13.65 2.00 -19.40
N ALA A 244 -12.76 1.81 -18.42
CA ALA A 244 -12.54 0.51 -17.78
C ALA A 244 -13.78 0.03 -17.03
N GLN A 245 -14.43 0.93 -16.28
CA GLN A 245 -15.68 0.60 -15.57
C GLN A 245 -16.81 0.27 -16.54
N ALA A 246 -17.00 1.04 -17.61
CA ALA A 246 -18.02 0.80 -18.62
C ALA A 246 -17.78 -0.53 -19.39
N ALA A 247 -16.53 -0.93 -19.56
CA ALA A 247 -16.15 -2.20 -20.16
C ALA A 247 -16.21 -3.39 -19.19
N GLY A 248 -16.60 -3.19 -17.91
CA GLY A 248 -16.72 -4.26 -16.92
C GLY A 248 -15.37 -4.81 -16.41
N VAL A 249 -14.24 -4.13 -16.70
CA VAL A 249 -12.88 -4.62 -16.36
C VAL A 249 -12.73 -4.90 -14.87
N PHE A 250 -13.36 -4.10 -14.02
CA PHE A 250 -13.25 -4.24 -12.56
C PHE A 250 -14.13 -5.35 -11.97
N ALA A 251 -15.09 -5.89 -12.72
CA ALA A 251 -16.03 -6.90 -12.21
C ALA A 251 -15.33 -8.22 -11.80
N GLU A 252 -14.21 -8.55 -12.43
CA GLU A 252 -13.46 -9.77 -12.12
C GLU A 252 -12.70 -9.69 -10.79
N GLU A 253 -12.37 -8.49 -10.34
CA GLU A 253 -11.58 -8.25 -9.14
C GLU A 253 -12.41 -7.78 -7.95
N ILE A 254 -13.57 -7.14 -8.17
CA ILE A 254 -14.43 -6.61 -7.12
C ILE A 254 -15.27 -7.72 -6.48
N VAL A 255 -15.14 -7.85 -5.17
CA VAL A 255 -16.03 -8.65 -4.32
C VAL A 255 -17.04 -7.72 -3.70
N PRO A 256 -18.35 -7.93 -3.91
CA PRO A 256 -19.38 -7.09 -3.30
C PRO A 256 -19.35 -7.12 -1.78
N VAL A 257 -19.56 -5.96 -1.16
CA VAL A 257 -19.70 -5.83 0.29
C VAL A 257 -21.20 -5.74 0.63
N SER A 258 -21.69 -6.70 1.41
CA SER A 258 -23.06 -6.73 1.87
C SER A 258 -23.19 -6.01 3.20
N ILE A 259 -23.99 -4.93 3.23
CA ILE A 259 -24.17 -4.08 4.40
C ILE A 259 -25.60 -4.27 4.95
N PRO A 260 -25.76 -4.91 6.11
CA PRO A 260 -27.07 -5.10 6.73
C PRO A 260 -27.80 -3.77 6.95
N GLN A 261 -29.07 -3.73 6.61
CA GLN A 261 -29.93 -2.57 6.82
C GLN A 261 -30.83 -2.79 8.02
N ARG A 262 -31.27 -1.71 8.68
CA ARG A 262 -32.22 -1.79 9.82
C ARG A 262 -33.57 -2.37 9.40
N LYS A 263 -33.96 -2.17 8.15
CA LYS A 263 -35.19 -2.71 7.54
C LYS A 263 -34.92 -3.04 6.06
N GLY A 264 -35.50 -4.13 5.58
CA GLY A 264 -35.36 -4.57 4.19
C GLY A 264 -34.09 -5.40 3.96
N ASP A 265 -33.75 -5.59 2.67
CA ASP A 265 -32.60 -6.36 2.24
C ASP A 265 -31.29 -5.62 2.51
N ALA A 266 -30.19 -6.36 2.61
CA ALA A 266 -28.86 -5.78 2.75
C ALA A 266 -28.49 -4.94 1.51
N LEU A 267 -27.86 -3.79 1.74
CA LEU A 267 -27.29 -2.99 0.66
C LEU A 267 -26.04 -3.71 0.10
N LEU A 268 -26.05 -3.99 -1.19
CA LEU A 268 -24.92 -4.59 -1.86
C LEU A 268 -24.09 -3.50 -2.55
N VAL A 269 -22.88 -3.24 -2.03
CA VAL A 269 -21.91 -2.29 -2.61
C VAL A 269 -20.96 -3.06 -3.49
N ASN A 270 -20.96 -2.81 -4.79
CA ASN A 270 -20.18 -3.55 -5.81
C ASN A 270 -19.52 -2.67 -6.86
N THR A 271 -19.47 -1.36 -6.63
CA THR A 271 -18.96 -0.38 -7.61
C THR A 271 -18.12 0.68 -6.90
N ASP A 272 -17.02 1.08 -7.52
CA ASP A 272 -16.15 2.15 -7.01
C ASP A 272 -16.85 3.51 -7.06
N GLU A 273 -16.82 4.28 -5.97
CA GLU A 273 -17.61 5.51 -5.81
C GLU A 273 -16.94 6.80 -6.29
N HIS A 274 -15.60 6.81 -6.41
CA HIS A 274 -14.86 8.06 -6.66
C HIS A 274 -14.86 8.51 -8.12
N LEU A 275 -15.23 7.66 -9.05
CA LEU A 275 -15.22 7.97 -10.47
C LEU A 275 -16.11 9.17 -10.82
N ARG A 276 -15.56 10.11 -11.59
CA ARG A 276 -16.24 11.32 -12.10
C ARG A 276 -16.18 11.37 -13.63
N PRO A 277 -16.99 10.58 -14.34
CA PRO A 277 -16.88 10.39 -15.79
C PRO A 277 -17.16 11.67 -16.61
N HIS A 278 -17.82 12.66 -16.00
CA HIS A 278 -18.15 13.94 -16.63
C HIS A 278 -17.15 15.07 -16.32
N THR A 279 -15.96 14.71 -15.82
CA THR A 279 -14.89 15.70 -15.59
C THR A 279 -14.46 16.38 -16.88
N THR A 280 -14.27 17.70 -16.86
CA THR A 280 -13.75 18.50 -17.99
C THR A 280 -12.58 19.38 -17.53
N LEU A 281 -11.74 19.82 -18.49
CA LEU A 281 -10.64 20.74 -18.16
C LEU A 281 -11.14 22.07 -17.59
N GLU A 282 -12.25 22.58 -18.11
CA GLU A 282 -12.87 23.83 -17.65
C GLU A 282 -13.38 23.71 -16.21
N ALA A 283 -13.88 22.54 -15.81
CA ALA A 283 -14.30 22.26 -14.44
C ALA A 283 -13.09 22.18 -13.51
N LEU A 284 -12.02 21.48 -13.93
CA LEU A 284 -10.77 21.36 -13.17
C LEU A 284 -10.10 22.73 -12.97
N ALA A 285 -10.01 23.53 -14.03
CA ALA A 285 -9.38 24.86 -13.98
C ALA A 285 -10.05 25.82 -12.97
N LYS A 286 -11.35 25.66 -12.70
CA LYS A 286 -12.10 26.47 -11.72
C LYS A 286 -11.86 26.10 -10.26
N LEU A 287 -11.23 24.95 -10.01
CA LEU A 287 -10.98 24.48 -8.64
C LEU A 287 -9.90 25.31 -7.97
N LYS A 288 -10.17 25.69 -6.72
CA LYS A 288 -9.21 26.42 -5.90
C LYS A 288 -8.13 25.49 -5.36
N PRO A 289 -6.88 25.97 -5.21
CA PRO A 289 -5.85 25.25 -4.51
C PRO A 289 -6.26 24.92 -3.06
N VAL A 290 -5.80 23.77 -2.55
CA VAL A 290 -6.16 23.28 -1.21
C VAL A 290 -5.12 23.63 -0.13
N THR A 291 -3.94 24.13 -0.52
CA THR A 291 -2.84 24.44 0.41
C THR A 291 -2.63 25.94 0.58
N ARG A 292 -2.36 26.65 -0.49
CA ARG A 292 -2.06 28.10 -0.53
C ARG A 292 -2.70 28.73 -1.75
N ALA A 293 -2.93 30.04 -1.71
CA ALA A 293 -3.68 30.76 -2.75
C ALA A 293 -3.02 30.68 -4.14
N ASP A 294 -1.69 30.62 -4.19
CA ASP A 294 -0.87 30.46 -5.39
C ASP A 294 -0.48 29.01 -5.69
N GLY A 295 -1.07 28.06 -5.00
CA GLY A 295 -0.79 26.64 -5.16
C GLY A 295 -1.37 26.04 -6.45
N SER A 296 -0.95 24.83 -6.76
CA SER A 296 -1.37 24.09 -7.94
C SER A 296 -2.21 22.85 -7.61
N ILE A 297 -2.12 22.35 -6.38
CA ILE A 297 -2.83 21.15 -5.92
C ILE A 297 -4.28 21.47 -5.58
N THR A 298 -5.21 20.75 -6.18
CA THR A 298 -6.65 20.94 -6.00
C THR A 298 -7.35 19.60 -5.70
N ALA A 299 -8.62 19.65 -5.30
CA ALA A 299 -9.44 18.44 -5.14
C ALA A 299 -9.65 17.66 -6.46
N GLY A 300 -9.37 18.28 -7.62
CA GLY A 300 -9.53 17.62 -8.93
C GLY A 300 -8.28 16.93 -9.45
N ASN A 301 -7.09 17.28 -8.91
CA ASN A 301 -5.81 16.69 -9.31
C ASN A 301 -5.08 15.99 -8.14
N ALA A 302 -5.82 15.73 -7.06
CA ALA A 302 -5.44 14.94 -5.92
C ALA A 302 -6.34 13.69 -5.83
N SER A 303 -5.81 12.61 -5.28
CA SER A 303 -6.60 11.40 -4.99
C SER A 303 -7.63 11.66 -3.88
N GLY A 304 -8.69 10.85 -3.86
CA GLY A 304 -9.68 10.90 -2.79
C GLY A 304 -9.22 10.24 -1.50
N ILE A 305 -9.98 10.50 -0.43
CA ILE A 305 -9.91 9.79 0.83
C ILE A 305 -10.91 8.63 0.73
N ASN A 306 -10.48 7.40 0.99
CA ASN A 306 -11.26 6.22 0.65
C ASN A 306 -11.26 5.15 1.74
N ASP A 307 -12.21 4.20 1.59
CA ASP A 307 -12.33 2.97 2.36
C ASP A 307 -12.18 1.78 1.41
N GLY A 308 -11.44 0.74 1.80
CA GLY A 308 -11.29 -0.45 0.97
C GLY A 308 -10.38 -1.51 1.59
N ALA A 309 -10.46 -2.71 1.02
CA ALA A 309 -9.61 -3.84 1.39
C ALA A 309 -9.34 -4.74 0.19
N CYS A 310 -8.24 -5.51 0.27
CA CYS A 310 -7.94 -6.53 -0.73
C CYS A 310 -7.16 -7.70 -0.14
N ALA A 311 -7.14 -8.80 -0.88
CA ALA A 311 -6.34 -9.96 -0.55
C ALA A 311 -5.80 -10.63 -1.82
N LEU A 312 -4.57 -11.12 -1.73
CA LEU A 312 -3.88 -11.92 -2.75
C LEU A 312 -3.46 -13.25 -2.15
N LEU A 313 -3.67 -14.34 -2.87
CA LEU A 313 -3.13 -15.65 -2.53
C LEU A 313 -1.74 -15.79 -3.18
N ILE A 314 -0.72 -16.02 -2.35
CA ILE A 314 0.67 -16.11 -2.79
C ILE A 314 1.21 -17.49 -2.41
N ALA A 315 1.84 -18.17 -3.37
CA ALA A 315 2.31 -19.52 -3.21
C ALA A 315 3.75 -19.71 -3.69
N SER A 316 4.48 -20.62 -3.03
CA SER A 316 5.74 -21.17 -3.53
C SER A 316 5.48 -22.12 -4.69
N GLU A 317 6.52 -22.45 -5.45
CA GLU A 317 6.44 -23.49 -6.49
C GLU A 317 5.99 -24.86 -5.91
N THR A 318 6.45 -25.19 -4.72
CA THR A 318 6.04 -26.41 -4.01
C THR A 318 4.54 -26.39 -3.69
N ALA A 319 4.02 -25.29 -3.14
CA ALA A 319 2.60 -25.17 -2.84
C ALA A 319 1.73 -25.15 -4.10
N VAL A 320 2.21 -24.53 -5.20
CA VAL A 320 1.54 -24.59 -6.52
C VAL A 320 1.33 -26.03 -6.97
N GLN A 321 2.36 -26.86 -6.89
CA GLN A 321 2.30 -28.28 -7.27
C GLN A 321 1.43 -29.07 -6.30
N GLN A 322 1.65 -28.92 -4.99
CA GLN A 322 0.96 -29.66 -3.96
C GLN A 322 -0.55 -29.43 -3.93
N HIS A 323 -0.98 -28.20 -4.19
CA HIS A 323 -2.39 -27.81 -4.15
C HIS A 323 -3.01 -27.62 -5.54
N SER A 324 -2.30 -27.99 -6.62
CA SER A 324 -2.76 -27.87 -8.00
C SER A 324 -3.24 -26.44 -8.34
N LEU A 325 -2.50 -25.41 -7.88
CA LEU A 325 -2.84 -24.02 -8.09
C LEU A 325 -2.37 -23.54 -9.47
N ALA A 326 -3.08 -22.57 -10.04
CA ALA A 326 -2.74 -21.97 -11.33
C ALA A 326 -2.11 -20.56 -11.12
N PRO A 327 -0.79 -20.39 -11.29
CA PRO A 327 -0.13 -19.09 -11.14
C PRO A 327 -0.59 -18.08 -12.19
N LYS A 328 -0.97 -16.87 -11.76
CA LYS A 328 -1.27 -15.72 -12.63
C LYS A 328 -0.03 -14.89 -12.93
N ALA A 329 0.87 -14.76 -11.95
CA ALA A 329 2.11 -13.98 -12.09
C ALA A 329 3.20 -14.49 -11.15
N ARG A 330 4.46 -14.22 -11.49
CA ARG A 330 5.62 -14.46 -10.63
C ARG A 330 6.13 -13.16 -10.05
N ILE A 331 6.41 -13.11 -8.75
CA ILE A 331 7.00 -11.95 -8.08
C ILE A 331 8.52 -11.99 -8.28
N VAL A 332 9.02 -11.16 -9.18
CA VAL A 332 10.45 -11.11 -9.54
C VAL A 332 11.25 -10.45 -8.41
N GLY A 333 10.86 -9.27 -7.97
CA GLY A 333 11.55 -8.52 -6.94
C GLY A 333 10.70 -7.41 -6.34
N MET A 334 11.18 -6.85 -5.24
CA MET A 334 10.65 -5.65 -4.60
C MET A 334 11.79 -4.85 -4.01
N ALA A 335 11.71 -3.53 -4.09
CA ALA A 335 12.67 -2.62 -3.47
C ALA A 335 11.97 -1.46 -2.77
N VAL A 336 12.64 -0.92 -1.76
CA VAL A 336 12.23 0.30 -1.06
C VAL A 336 13.40 1.29 -1.08
N ALA A 337 13.08 2.58 -1.09
CA ALA A 337 14.07 3.64 -1.03
C ALA A 337 13.54 4.77 -0.14
N GLY A 338 14.43 5.45 0.57
CA GLY A 338 14.12 6.62 1.36
C GLY A 338 14.57 7.91 0.66
N LEU A 339 13.90 9.03 0.97
CA LEU A 339 14.27 10.35 0.50
C LEU A 339 13.81 11.42 1.52
N ALA A 340 14.04 12.70 1.19
CA ALA A 340 13.59 13.80 2.05
C ALA A 340 12.06 13.80 2.20
N PRO A 341 11.53 13.84 3.45
CA PRO A 341 10.09 13.76 3.69
C PRO A 341 9.26 14.80 2.94
N ARG A 342 9.77 16.02 2.79
CA ARG A 342 9.07 17.13 2.13
C ARG A 342 8.76 16.91 0.64
N ILE A 343 9.44 15.95 0.01
CA ILE A 343 9.22 15.54 -1.40
C ILE A 343 8.90 14.04 -1.50
N MET A 344 8.28 13.48 -0.48
CA MET A 344 8.02 12.04 -0.37
C MET A 344 7.38 11.45 -1.64
N GLY A 345 6.55 12.18 -2.36
CA GLY A 345 5.90 11.74 -3.61
C GLY A 345 6.87 11.40 -4.73
N TYR A 346 8.14 11.83 -4.66
CA TYR A 346 9.19 11.47 -5.61
C TYR A 346 9.87 10.11 -5.30
N GLY A 347 9.54 9.48 -4.17
CA GLY A 347 10.11 8.20 -3.71
C GLY A 347 10.09 7.04 -4.71
N PRO A 348 9.04 6.88 -5.53
CA PRO A 348 8.98 5.82 -6.52
C PRO A 348 10.16 5.79 -7.50
N VAL A 349 10.76 6.94 -7.83
CA VAL A 349 11.90 7.02 -8.76
C VAL A 349 13.06 6.15 -8.27
N ALA A 350 13.52 6.40 -7.05
CA ALA A 350 14.66 5.67 -6.48
C ALA A 350 14.32 4.18 -6.24
N ALA A 351 13.07 3.88 -5.85
CA ALA A 351 12.65 2.51 -5.63
C ALA A 351 12.56 1.72 -6.94
N VAL A 352 12.06 2.32 -8.04
CA VAL A 352 12.05 1.72 -9.39
C VAL A 352 13.47 1.47 -9.87
N GLN A 353 14.34 2.46 -9.81
CA GLN A 353 15.75 2.32 -10.20
C GLN A 353 16.42 1.17 -9.44
N LYS A 354 16.16 1.07 -8.14
CA LYS A 354 16.74 0.02 -7.28
C LYS A 354 16.19 -1.37 -7.64
N VAL A 355 14.89 -1.55 -7.88
CA VAL A 355 14.34 -2.86 -8.23
C VAL A 355 14.76 -3.29 -9.63
N LEU A 356 14.86 -2.38 -10.57
CA LEU A 356 15.40 -2.66 -11.91
C LEU A 356 16.86 -3.13 -11.85
N ALA A 357 17.71 -2.42 -11.07
CA ALA A 357 19.08 -2.84 -10.86
C ALA A 357 19.20 -4.22 -10.18
N GLN A 358 18.35 -4.50 -9.18
CA GLN A 358 18.32 -5.80 -8.49
C GLN A 358 17.89 -6.97 -9.37
N THR A 359 17.00 -6.70 -10.33
CA THR A 359 16.42 -7.74 -11.20
C THR A 359 17.12 -7.89 -12.54
N GLY A 360 18.03 -6.95 -12.88
CA GLY A 360 18.67 -6.89 -14.19
C GLY A 360 17.73 -6.50 -15.33
N LEU A 361 16.52 -5.98 -15.00
CA LEU A 361 15.52 -5.54 -15.98
C LEU A 361 15.67 -4.06 -16.28
N THR A 362 15.15 -3.64 -17.42
CA THR A 362 15.07 -2.24 -17.84
C THR A 362 13.60 -1.78 -17.89
N LEU A 363 13.37 -0.49 -17.76
CA LEU A 363 12.01 0.06 -17.83
C LEU A 363 11.36 -0.20 -19.21
N ALA A 364 12.13 -0.19 -20.28
CA ALA A 364 11.65 -0.47 -21.64
C ALA A 364 11.15 -1.91 -21.87
N GLN A 365 11.48 -2.83 -20.95
CA GLN A 365 10.99 -4.22 -20.98
C GLN A 365 9.64 -4.39 -20.26
N MET A 366 9.09 -3.31 -19.70
CA MET A 366 7.83 -3.37 -18.97
C MET A 366 6.65 -3.18 -19.92
N ASP A 367 5.74 -4.15 -19.95
CA ASP A 367 4.51 -4.10 -20.74
C ASP A 367 3.45 -3.22 -20.09
N VAL A 368 3.45 -3.14 -18.75
CA VAL A 368 2.53 -2.35 -17.94
C VAL A 368 3.27 -1.78 -16.74
N ILE A 369 3.01 -0.53 -16.43
CA ILE A 369 3.47 0.17 -15.23
C ILE A 369 2.23 0.64 -14.46
N GLU A 370 2.09 0.23 -13.21
CA GLU A 370 1.08 0.75 -12.30
C GLU A 370 1.75 1.71 -11.33
N LEU A 371 1.37 2.98 -11.40
CA LEU A 371 1.89 4.07 -10.58
C LEU A 371 0.73 4.69 -9.80
N ASN A 372 0.82 4.71 -8.47
CA ASN A 372 -0.18 5.41 -7.67
C ASN A 372 -0.19 6.91 -7.99
N GLU A 373 -1.38 7.41 -8.26
CA GLU A 373 -1.64 8.81 -8.55
C GLU A 373 -2.13 9.53 -7.28
N ALA A 374 -1.33 9.54 -6.21
CA ALA A 374 -1.70 10.26 -4.99
C ALA A 374 -1.99 11.74 -5.30
N PHE A 375 -1.19 12.29 -6.22
CA PHE A 375 -1.40 13.62 -6.82
C PHE A 375 -0.92 13.55 -8.27
N ALA A 376 -1.60 14.26 -9.17
CA ALA A 376 -1.16 14.37 -10.56
C ALA A 376 0.26 14.95 -10.68
N ALA A 377 0.60 15.93 -9.83
CA ALA A 377 1.95 16.48 -9.74
C ALA A 377 3.01 15.43 -9.45
N GLN A 378 2.74 14.56 -8.48
CA GLN A 378 3.64 13.48 -8.08
C GLN A 378 3.78 12.44 -9.19
N ALA A 379 2.67 12.01 -9.80
CA ALA A 379 2.70 11.01 -10.87
C ALA A 379 3.50 11.51 -12.08
N LEU A 380 3.26 12.73 -12.53
CA LEU A 380 4.01 13.38 -13.61
C LEU A 380 5.50 13.52 -13.28
N ALA A 381 5.84 13.94 -12.06
CA ALA A 381 7.24 14.06 -11.64
C ALA A 381 7.97 12.70 -11.71
N VAL A 382 7.34 11.63 -11.25
CA VAL A 382 7.89 10.27 -11.31
C VAL A 382 8.03 9.81 -12.76
N MET A 383 6.98 9.97 -13.59
CA MET A 383 7.02 9.56 -15.00
C MET A 383 8.13 10.28 -15.75
N ARG A 384 8.23 11.61 -15.64
CA ARG A 384 9.27 12.42 -16.31
C ARG A 384 10.67 12.04 -15.85
N ALA A 385 10.87 11.80 -14.55
CA ALA A 385 12.16 11.36 -13.99
C ALA A 385 12.59 9.96 -14.47
N LEU A 386 11.64 9.10 -14.78
CA LEU A 386 11.89 7.77 -15.35
C LEU A 386 11.97 7.78 -16.87
N GLY A 387 11.86 8.93 -17.52
CA GLY A 387 11.89 9.07 -18.97
C GLY A 387 10.62 8.59 -19.68
N LEU A 388 9.49 8.54 -18.96
CA LEU A 388 8.20 8.14 -19.52
C LEU A 388 7.44 9.39 -20.02
N PRO A 389 6.80 9.34 -21.21
CA PRO A 389 5.89 10.38 -21.66
C PRO A 389 4.70 10.56 -20.72
N ASP A 390 4.19 11.78 -20.58
CA ASP A 390 3.04 12.10 -19.73
C ASP A 390 1.76 11.33 -20.11
N ASP A 391 1.65 10.93 -21.37
CA ASP A 391 0.54 10.17 -21.96
C ASP A 391 0.87 8.71 -22.27
N ALA A 392 1.92 8.16 -21.66
CA ALA A 392 2.37 6.79 -21.90
C ALA A 392 1.22 5.78 -21.75
N ALA A 393 0.86 5.12 -22.84
CA ALA A 393 -0.31 4.25 -22.93
C ALA A 393 -0.21 2.99 -22.04
N HIS A 394 1.00 2.59 -21.65
CA HIS A 394 1.26 1.42 -20.79
C HIS A 394 1.34 1.78 -19.30
N VAL A 395 1.27 3.08 -18.95
CA VAL A 395 1.17 3.52 -17.55
C VAL A 395 -0.31 3.62 -17.17
N ASN A 396 -0.69 2.95 -16.09
CA ASN A 396 -2.06 2.88 -15.58
C ASN A 396 -3.09 2.59 -16.71
N ARG A 397 -2.78 1.58 -17.53
CA ARG A 397 -3.52 1.31 -18.77
C ARG A 397 -4.99 1.00 -18.55
N ARG A 398 -5.32 0.36 -17.43
CA ARG A 398 -6.68 -0.12 -17.13
C ARG A 398 -7.28 0.55 -15.88
N ARG A 399 -6.53 1.38 -15.16
CA ARG A 399 -6.93 1.95 -13.87
C ARG A 399 -6.76 3.46 -13.85
N CYS A 400 -7.47 4.10 -12.94
CA CYS A 400 -7.31 5.49 -12.56
C CYS A 400 -7.00 5.57 -11.07
N ASP A 401 -5.77 5.84 -10.73
CA ASP A 401 -5.34 5.89 -9.33
C ASP A 401 -5.70 7.21 -8.63
N LEU A 402 -5.98 8.29 -9.35
CA LEU A 402 -6.55 9.52 -8.76
C LEU A 402 -7.96 9.29 -8.20
N THR A 403 -8.73 8.41 -8.83
CA THR A 403 -10.06 8.03 -8.34
C THR A 403 -9.96 7.05 -7.17
N LEU A 404 -8.90 6.24 -7.14
CA LEU A 404 -8.75 5.08 -6.26
C LEU A 404 -7.57 5.24 -5.27
N GLY A 405 -7.16 6.47 -4.99
CA GLY A 405 -5.90 6.83 -4.31
C GLY A 405 -5.60 6.19 -2.95
N THR A 406 -6.55 5.55 -2.30
CA THR A 406 -6.30 4.71 -1.12
C THR A 406 -6.19 3.22 -1.45
N TYR A 407 -6.29 2.88 -2.73
CA TYR A 407 -6.05 1.52 -3.19
C TYR A 407 -4.68 1.00 -2.77
N ALA A 408 -3.72 1.90 -2.64
CA ALA A 408 -2.35 1.63 -2.26
C ALA A 408 -2.21 0.99 -0.90
N SER A 409 -2.81 1.56 0.12
CA SER A 409 -2.71 1.00 1.47
C SER A 409 -3.37 -0.37 1.54
N SER A 410 -4.49 -0.56 0.84
CA SER A 410 -5.23 -1.81 0.87
C SER A 410 -4.71 -2.87 -0.09
N MET A 411 -4.28 -2.53 -1.32
CA MET A 411 -3.90 -3.53 -2.33
C MET A 411 -2.38 -3.74 -2.49
N GLY A 412 -1.56 -2.89 -1.94
CA GLY A 412 -0.11 -3.02 -2.08
C GLY A 412 0.42 -2.80 -3.49
N MET A 413 -0.28 -2.05 -4.30
CA MET A 413 0.08 -1.85 -5.70
C MET A 413 0.59 -0.44 -5.99
N HIS A 414 1.11 0.28 -4.98
CA HIS A 414 1.45 1.68 -5.14
C HIS A 414 2.83 2.05 -4.66
N ALA A 415 3.45 2.87 -5.46
CA ALA A 415 4.68 3.52 -5.13
C ALA A 415 4.36 4.92 -4.60
N THR A 416 4.12 5.06 -3.31
CA THR A 416 4.14 6.36 -2.66
C THR A 416 5.21 6.39 -1.61
N GLY A 417 6.05 7.40 -1.68
CA GLY A 417 6.90 7.73 -0.58
C GLY A 417 6.04 8.41 0.51
N ALA A 418 6.05 7.94 1.73
CA ALA A 418 5.60 8.64 2.92
C ALA A 418 6.77 8.94 3.83
#